data_35edf436ec4e86fc1a3e1f091ff0aff0
#
_entry.id   35edf436ec4e86fc1a3e1f091ff0aff0
#
_cell.length_a   1.000
_cell.length_b   1.000
_cell.length_c   1.000
_cell.angle_alpha   90.00
_cell.angle_beta   90.00
_cell.angle_gamma   90.00
#
_symmetry.space_group_name_H-M   'P 1'
#
loop_
_entity.id
_entity.type
_entity.pdbx_description
1 polymer ?
#
loop_
_entity_poly.entity_id
_entity_poly.type
_entity_poly.pdbx_seq_one_letter_code
_entity_poly.pdbx_strand_id
1 'polypeptide(L)'
;MLRKDYILRDMKPVMEYTSYRIYIRDYYTERKERSGFTWRDFAKAAGYSSPVFLKLVCDSKANLSEAGIERVASAMGLVGVDLQYFRHLVAFNQEKSSAAKKKIFAEMRNIANENSFALVGEDQYDYYGSWLNPVLREMAPRLNGATPAQMAGELVFESDAAHVKSSLKLLEKNGFLEKDEQGHYSQSNRSVTTGNLDVTSLAIREMHRQMGELGVQSLDQVPVAERDISGLTIGISETAYEKITKEIAEFRRRISSIVMEDSGEERVYRLNVQLFPLTKTLPGEEHHD
;
A
#
# COMPACT_ATOMS: atom_id res chain seq x y z
N MET A 1 43.19 -8.98 9.62
CA MET A 1 42.29 -10.07 9.25
C MET A 1 41.06 -9.96 10.16
N LEU A 2 40.10 -9.10 9.79
CA LEU A 2 38.86 -8.81 10.57
C LEU A 2 37.81 -9.82 10.13
N ARG A 3 37.42 -10.73 11.02
CA ARG A 3 36.22 -11.57 10.86
C ARG A 3 35.01 -10.65 10.86
N LYS A 4 34.30 -10.57 9.74
CA LYS A 4 32.95 -10.06 9.68
C LYS A 4 32.07 -11.05 10.45
N ASP A 5 31.67 -10.69 11.65
CA ASP A 5 30.59 -11.38 12.37
C ASP A 5 29.29 -11.14 11.58
N TYR A 6 28.97 -12.09 10.70
CA TYR A 6 27.63 -12.19 10.12
C TYR A 6 26.70 -12.67 11.23
N ILE A 7 25.93 -11.73 11.79
CA ILE A 7 24.76 -12.07 12.58
C ILE A 7 23.83 -12.82 11.64
N LEU A 8 23.74 -14.13 11.83
CA LEU A 8 22.78 -15.00 11.16
C LEU A 8 21.39 -14.45 11.51
N ARG A 9 20.74 -13.78 10.55
CA ARG A 9 19.34 -13.38 10.71
C ARG A 9 18.51 -14.65 10.60
N ASP A 10 17.91 -15.05 11.70
CA ASP A 10 16.85 -16.06 11.66
C ASP A 10 15.73 -15.55 10.73
N MET A 11 15.23 -16.44 9.87
CA MET A 11 14.15 -16.11 8.95
C MET A 11 12.90 -15.71 9.77
N LYS A 12 12.25 -14.63 9.35
CA LYS A 12 11.00 -14.21 9.98
C LYS A 12 9.90 -15.23 9.76
N PRO A 13 8.94 -15.35 10.70
CA PRO A 13 7.74 -16.14 10.51
C PRO A 13 6.99 -15.77 9.22
N VAL A 14 6.34 -16.75 8.57
CA VAL A 14 5.61 -16.52 7.31
C VAL A 14 4.54 -15.44 7.44
N MET A 15 3.95 -15.28 8.62
CA MET A 15 2.90 -14.31 8.92
C MET A 15 3.39 -12.85 8.90
N GLU A 16 4.70 -12.61 8.94
CA GLU A 16 5.29 -11.26 8.77
C GLU A 16 5.54 -10.87 7.31
N TYR A 17 5.25 -11.78 6.37
CA TYR A 17 5.43 -11.52 4.95
C TYR A 17 4.10 -11.19 4.28
N THR A 18 4.17 -10.29 3.30
CA THR A 18 3.05 -9.96 2.40
C THR A 18 3.41 -10.27 0.94
N SER A 19 4.59 -10.89 0.70
CA SER A 19 5.01 -11.43 -0.59
C SER A 19 5.55 -12.85 -0.42
N TYR A 20 4.87 -13.83 -1.02
CA TYR A 20 5.34 -15.22 -1.01
C TYR A 20 6.67 -15.39 -1.76
N ARG A 21 6.94 -14.54 -2.74
CA ARG A 21 8.18 -14.57 -3.54
C ARG A 21 9.39 -14.17 -2.72
N ILE A 22 9.22 -13.16 -1.87
CA ILE A 22 10.24 -12.72 -0.91
C ILE A 22 10.44 -13.81 0.13
N TYR A 23 9.36 -14.37 0.70
CA TYR A 23 9.43 -15.45 1.67
C TYR A 23 10.19 -16.66 1.16
N ILE A 24 9.88 -17.15 -0.06
CA ILE A 24 10.60 -18.28 -0.70
C ILE A 24 12.07 -17.94 -0.92
N ARG A 25 12.39 -16.69 -1.32
CA ARG A 25 13.77 -16.24 -1.54
C ARG A 25 14.56 -16.20 -0.24
N ASP A 26 13.96 -15.68 0.83
CA ASP A 26 14.60 -15.59 2.14
C ASP A 26 14.85 -16.99 2.72
N TYR A 27 13.88 -17.91 2.61
CA TYR A 27 14.05 -19.31 2.97
C TYR A 27 15.23 -19.97 2.23
N TYR A 28 15.31 -19.76 0.92
CA TYR A 28 16.44 -20.26 0.13
C TYR A 28 17.76 -19.68 0.60
N THR A 29 17.82 -18.36 0.82
CA THR A 29 19.05 -17.65 1.21
C THR A 29 19.55 -18.13 2.55
N GLU A 30 18.69 -18.24 3.57
CA GLU A 30 19.02 -18.74 4.89
C GLU A 30 19.59 -20.16 4.81
N ARG A 31 18.90 -21.07 4.11
CA ARG A 31 19.34 -22.46 3.98
C ARG A 31 20.66 -22.60 3.18
N LYS A 32 20.83 -21.76 2.18
CA LYS A 32 22.08 -21.70 1.41
C LYS A 32 23.27 -21.30 2.31
N GLU A 33 23.08 -20.30 3.17
CA GLU A 33 24.13 -19.83 4.09
C GLU A 33 24.48 -20.89 5.15
N ARG A 34 23.47 -21.60 5.68
CA ARG A 34 23.66 -22.61 6.72
C ARG A 34 24.21 -23.95 6.22
N SER A 35 23.86 -24.39 5.03
CA SER A 35 24.13 -25.76 4.59
C SER A 35 24.60 -25.91 3.14
N GLY A 36 24.84 -24.81 2.43
CA GLY A 36 25.20 -24.86 1.00
C GLY A 36 24.01 -25.30 0.11
N PHE A 37 22.78 -25.22 0.60
CA PHE A 37 21.55 -25.59 -0.11
C PHE A 37 21.47 -24.87 -1.47
N THR A 38 21.11 -25.61 -2.51
CA THR A 38 21.02 -25.08 -3.89
C THR A 38 19.59 -25.01 -4.41
N TRP A 39 19.34 -24.22 -5.45
CA TRP A 39 18.04 -24.22 -6.13
C TRP A 39 17.65 -25.61 -6.67
N ARG A 40 18.61 -26.45 -6.98
CA ARG A 40 18.37 -27.84 -7.39
C ARG A 40 17.83 -28.67 -6.22
N ASP A 41 18.40 -28.50 -5.04
CA ASP A 41 17.95 -29.21 -3.83
C ASP A 41 16.54 -28.77 -3.45
N PHE A 42 16.27 -27.44 -3.53
CA PHE A 42 14.94 -26.92 -3.26
C PHE A 42 13.90 -27.42 -4.27
N ALA A 43 14.23 -27.38 -5.57
CA ALA A 43 13.34 -27.90 -6.60
C ALA A 43 13.05 -29.39 -6.38
N LYS A 44 14.08 -30.20 -6.06
CA LYS A 44 13.92 -31.62 -5.76
C LYS A 44 13.03 -31.86 -4.54
N ALA A 45 13.24 -31.11 -3.45
CA ALA A 45 12.42 -31.20 -2.23
C ALA A 45 10.95 -30.85 -2.50
N ALA A 46 10.71 -29.85 -3.37
CA ALA A 46 9.37 -29.45 -3.79
C ALA A 46 8.80 -30.26 -4.97
N GLY A 47 9.48 -31.34 -5.40
CA GLY A 47 9.00 -32.25 -6.47
C GLY A 47 8.96 -31.61 -7.85
N TYR A 48 9.84 -30.64 -8.13
CA TYR A 48 10.01 -30.06 -9.46
C TYR A 48 11.21 -30.69 -10.19
N SER A 49 11.02 -30.99 -11.47
CA SER A 49 12.10 -31.47 -12.36
C SER A 49 13.05 -30.35 -12.77
N SER A 50 12.55 -29.13 -12.89
CA SER A 50 13.36 -27.97 -13.28
C SER A 50 13.97 -27.27 -12.06
N PRO A 51 15.32 -27.22 -11.94
CA PRO A 51 15.98 -26.54 -10.84
C PRO A 51 15.86 -25.01 -10.89
N VAL A 52 15.39 -24.47 -12.01
CA VAL A 52 15.26 -23.02 -12.24
C VAL A 52 13.86 -22.51 -11.90
N PHE A 53 12.85 -23.40 -11.83
CA PHE A 53 11.46 -22.97 -11.69
C PHE A 53 11.20 -22.07 -10.48
N LEU A 54 11.68 -22.47 -9.29
CA LEU A 54 11.46 -21.68 -8.08
C LEU A 54 12.19 -20.33 -8.12
N LYS A 55 13.34 -20.26 -8.80
CA LYS A 55 14.02 -18.99 -9.07
C LYS A 55 13.17 -18.08 -9.97
N LEU A 56 12.56 -18.63 -11.03
CA LEU A 56 11.64 -17.89 -11.90
C LEU A 56 10.40 -17.41 -11.14
N VAL A 57 9.90 -18.20 -10.18
CA VAL A 57 8.83 -17.77 -9.28
C VAL A 57 9.26 -16.57 -8.45
N CYS A 58 10.42 -16.61 -7.81
CA CYS A 58 10.97 -15.49 -7.03
C CYS A 58 11.22 -14.23 -7.89
N ASP A 59 11.55 -14.40 -9.17
CA ASP A 59 11.81 -13.30 -10.11
C ASP A 59 10.53 -12.80 -10.81
N SER A 60 9.35 -13.20 -10.34
CA SER A 60 8.03 -12.84 -10.91
C SER A 60 7.81 -13.28 -12.36
N LYS A 61 8.60 -14.22 -12.86
CA LYS A 61 8.51 -14.77 -14.22
C LYS A 61 7.62 -16.03 -14.32
N ALA A 62 7.24 -16.59 -13.17
CA ALA A 62 6.33 -17.72 -13.07
C ALA A 62 5.44 -17.58 -11.83
N ASN A 63 4.31 -18.29 -11.82
CA ASN A 63 3.38 -18.37 -10.70
C ASN A 63 3.34 -19.81 -10.15
N LEU A 64 2.96 -19.96 -8.88
CA LEU A 64 2.64 -21.25 -8.30
C LEU A 64 1.20 -21.64 -8.68
N SER A 65 1.00 -22.90 -9.10
CA SER A 65 -0.33 -23.52 -9.16
C SER A 65 -0.77 -23.98 -7.76
N GLU A 66 -2.04 -24.33 -7.57
CA GLU A 66 -2.54 -24.88 -6.30
C GLU A 66 -1.70 -26.07 -5.80
N ALA A 67 -1.44 -27.05 -6.67
CA ALA A 67 -0.55 -28.16 -6.33
C ALA A 67 0.90 -27.72 -6.06
N GLY A 68 1.34 -26.63 -6.69
CA GLY A 68 2.64 -26.00 -6.48
C GLY A 68 2.76 -25.35 -5.11
N ILE A 69 1.69 -24.72 -4.62
CA ILE A 69 1.63 -24.13 -3.27
C ILE A 69 1.89 -25.20 -2.22
N GLU A 70 1.16 -26.33 -2.30
CA GLU A 70 1.30 -27.43 -1.34
C GLU A 70 2.71 -28.03 -1.35
N ARG A 71 3.27 -28.27 -2.53
CA ARG A 71 4.62 -28.84 -2.68
C ARG A 71 5.71 -27.91 -2.14
N VAL A 72 5.61 -26.61 -2.43
CA VAL A 72 6.59 -25.64 -1.94
C VAL A 72 6.46 -25.44 -0.44
N ALA A 73 5.23 -25.33 0.07
CA ALA A 73 4.98 -25.25 1.51
C ALA A 73 5.53 -26.47 2.26
N SER A 74 5.27 -27.69 1.76
CA SER A 74 5.82 -28.93 2.33
C SER A 74 7.35 -28.93 2.33
N ALA A 75 7.98 -28.50 1.23
CA ALA A 75 9.44 -28.42 1.14
C ALA A 75 10.06 -27.39 2.10
N MET A 76 9.28 -26.37 2.48
CA MET A 76 9.67 -25.36 3.48
C MET A 76 9.27 -25.76 4.91
N GLY A 77 8.55 -26.88 5.10
CA GLY A 77 8.10 -27.36 6.40
C GLY A 77 6.92 -26.58 6.98
N LEU A 78 6.15 -25.88 6.16
CA LEU A 78 4.97 -25.15 6.60
C LEU A 78 3.81 -26.11 6.87
N VAL A 79 3.24 -26.02 8.06
CA VAL A 79 2.10 -26.84 8.51
C VAL A 79 1.08 -25.99 9.27
N GLY A 80 -0.14 -26.49 9.43
CA GLY A 80 -1.17 -25.84 10.25
C GLY A 80 -1.46 -24.40 9.79
N VAL A 81 -1.36 -23.46 10.71
CA VAL A 81 -1.67 -22.04 10.49
C VAL A 81 -0.69 -21.38 9.51
N ASP A 82 0.60 -21.74 9.56
CA ASP A 82 1.62 -21.23 8.64
C ASP A 82 1.31 -21.61 7.18
N LEU A 83 0.87 -22.87 6.96
CA LEU A 83 0.43 -23.34 5.66
C LEU A 83 -0.83 -22.59 5.20
N GLN A 84 -1.79 -22.38 6.09
CA GLN A 84 -3.00 -21.62 5.78
C GLN A 84 -2.66 -20.18 5.38
N TYR A 85 -1.82 -19.53 6.16
CA TYR A 85 -1.36 -18.17 5.84
C TYR A 85 -0.63 -18.13 4.49
N PHE A 86 0.27 -19.08 4.22
CA PHE A 86 1.02 -19.14 2.96
C PHE A 86 0.10 -19.31 1.74
N ARG A 87 -0.97 -20.10 1.84
CA ARG A 87 -1.99 -20.22 0.77
C ARG A 87 -2.64 -18.86 0.46
N HIS A 88 -3.08 -18.15 1.50
CA HIS A 88 -3.65 -16.81 1.34
C HIS A 88 -2.64 -15.79 0.79
N LEU A 89 -1.39 -15.89 1.24
CA LEU A 89 -0.29 -15.05 0.76
C LEU A 89 -0.03 -15.23 -0.74
N VAL A 90 -0.04 -16.47 -1.23
CA VAL A 90 0.08 -16.75 -2.68
C VAL A 90 -1.16 -16.25 -3.42
N ALA A 91 -2.36 -16.55 -2.93
CA ALA A 91 -3.60 -16.08 -3.53
C ALA A 91 -3.65 -14.55 -3.60
N PHE A 92 -3.29 -13.84 -2.53
CA PHE A 92 -3.22 -12.39 -2.49
C PHE A 92 -2.29 -11.80 -3.57
N ASN A 93 -1.09 -12.37 -3.73
CA ASN A 93 -0.13 -11.87 -4.69
C ASN A 93 -0.48 -12.21 -6.15
N GLN A 94 -1.24 -13.27 -6.39
CA GLN A 94 -1.62 -13.71 -7.74
C GLN A 94 -2.98 -13.16 -8.20
N GLU A 95 -3.81 -12.69 -7.26
CA GLU A 95 -5.12 -12.12 -7.58
C GLU A 95 -4.97 -10.78 -8.32
N LYS A 96 -5.82 -10.56 -9.32
CA LYS A 96 -5.85 -9.32 -10.14
C LYS A 96 -6.95 -8.36 -9.74
N SER A 97 -8.06 -8.89 -9.19
CA SER A 97 -9.19 -8.08 -8.75
C SER A 97 -8.90 -7.39 -7.42
N SER A 98 -9.01 -6.07 -7.37
CA SER A 98 -8.85 -5.31 -6.13
C SER A 98 -9.85 -5.72 -5.04
N ALA A 99 -11.09 -6.03 -5.42
CA ALA A 99 -12.12 -6.46 -4.48
C ALA A 99 -11.79 -7.84 -3.86
N ALA A 100 -11.34 -8.79 -4.69
CA ALA A 100 -10.91 -10.10 -4.21
C ALA A 100 -9.64 -10.00 -3.36
N LYS A 101 -8.66 -9.19 -3.75
CA LYS A 101 -7.46 -8.92 -2.93
C LYS A 101 -7.81 -8.38 -1.55
N LYS A 102 -8.74 -7.43 -1.47
CA LYS A 102 -9.19 -6.84 -0.20
C LYS A 102 -9.76 -7.92 0.74
N LYS A 103 -10.56 -8.84 0.20
CA LYS A 103 -11.12 -9.97 0.97
C LYS A 103 -10.02 -10.90 1.48
N ILE A 104 -9.11 -11.33 0.59
CA ILE A 104 -8.00 -12.23 0.95
C ILE A 104 -7.11 -11.57 2.01
N PHE A 105 -6.83 -10.27 1.86
CA PHE A 105 -6.02 -9.54 2.83
C PHE A 105 -6.69 -9.46 4.22
N ALA A 106 -8.01 -9.29 4.26
CA ALA A 106 -8.75 -9.33 5.53
C ALA A 106 -8.62 -10.70 6.21
N GLU A 107 -8.67 -11.80 5.45
CA GLU A 107 -8.46 -13.16 5.95
C GLU A 107 -7.03 -13.34 6.49
N MET A 108 -6.01 -12.84 5.77
CA MET A 108 -4.62 -12.85 6.25
C MET A 108 -4.45 -12.07 7.56
N ARG A 109 -5.07 -10.89 7.68
CA ARG A 109 -5.06 -10.09 8.92
C ARG A 109 -5.68 -10.85 10.09
N ASN A 110 -6.82 -11.50 9.88
CA ASN A 110 -7.47 -12.29 10.93
C ASN A 110 -6.54 -13.40 11.42
N ILE A 111 -5.94 -14.18 10.50
CA ILE A 111 -5.00 -15.25 10.85
C ILE A 111 -3.80 -14.68 11.64
N ALA A 112 -3.21 -13.58 11.20
CA ALA A 112 -2.07 -12.97 11.87
C ALA A 112 -2.44 -12.45 13.27
N ASN A 113 -3.58 -11.74 13.41
CA ASN A 113 -4.05 -11.21 14.69
C ASN A 113 -4.38 -12.32 15.70
N GLU A 114 -5.04 -13.38 15.29
CA GLU A 114 -5.33 -14.53 16.14
C GLU A 114 -4.07 -15.21 16.67
N ASN A 115 -2.95 -15.09 15.97
CA ASN A 115 -1.66 -15.64 16.34
C ASN A 115 -0.66 -14.59 16.88
N SER A 116 -1.14 -13.39 17.22
CA SER A 116 -0.34 -12.29 17.81
C SER A 116 0.80 -11.76 16.92
N PHE A 117 0.64 -11.86 15.60
CA PHE A 117 1.58 -11.28 14.64
C PHE A 117 1.05 -9.96 14.07
N ALA A 118 1.94 -8.96 13.93
CA ALA A 118 1.64 -7.71 13.23
C ALA A 118 2.03 -7.84 11.74
N LEU A 119 1.08 -7.57 10.86
CA LEU A 119 1.36 -7.53 9.41
C LEU A 119 2.17 -6.31 9.04
N VAL A 120 3.25 -6.50 8.30
CA VAL A 120 4.08 -5.39 7.78
C VAL A 120 3.24 -4.54 6.82
N GLY A 121 3.15 -3.24 7.11
CA GLY A 121 2.37 -2.28 6.31
C GLY A 121 0.87 -2.22 6.64
N GLU A 122 0.42 -2.89 7.70
CA GLU A 122 -0.97 -2.86 8.17
C GLU A 122 -1.41 -1.45 8.55
N ASP A 123 -0.54 -0.71 9.26
CA ASP A 123 -0.75 0.67 9.65
C ASP A 123 -0.96 1.60 8.45
N GLN A 124 -0.21 1.38 7.37
CA GLN A 124 -0.36 2.14 6.13
C GLN A 124 -1.61 1.73 5.36
N TYR A 125 -1.92 0.43 5.33
CA TYR A 125 -3.18 -0.04 4.75
C TYR A 125 -4.37 0.62 5.45
N ASP A 126 -4.36 0.64 6.78
CA ASP A 126 -5.43 1.25 7.56
C ASP A 126 -5.49 2.77 7.36
N TYR A 127 -4.33 3.46 7.28
CA TYR A 127 -4.28 4.90 7.00
C TYR A 127 -4.92 5.24 5.64
N TYR A 128 -4.58 4.51 4.59
CA TYR A 128 -5.14 4.72 3.25
C TYR A 128 -6.52 4.07 3.05
N GLY A 129 -7.03 3.34 4.02
CA GLY A 129 -8.32 2.65 3.95
C GLY A 129 -9.53 3.58 3.95
N SER A 130 -9.40 4.82 4.45
CA SER A 130 -10.46 5.82 4.51
C SER A 130 -9.94 7.21 4.14
N TRP A 131 -10.69 7.92 3.29
CA TRP A 131 -10.42 9.32 2.96
C TRP A 131 -10.40 10.24 4.20
N LEU A 132 -11.12 9.86 5.24
CA LEU A 132 -11.24 10.62 6.47
C LEU A 132 -9.91 10.67 7.27
N ASN A 133 -9.09 9.62 7.19
CA ASN A 133 -7.83 9.55 7.95
C ASN A 133 -6.83 10.68 7.60
N PRO A 134 -6.45 10.91 6.33
CA PRO A 134 -5.59 12.04 6.00
C PRO A 134 -6.25 13.39 6.28
N VAL A 135 -7.57 13.54 6.14
CA VAL A 135 -8.28 14.77 6.45
C VAL A 135 -8.19 15.06 7.96
N LEU A 136 -8.49 14.08 8.82
CA LEU A 136 -8.41 14.25 10.27
C LEU A 136 -6.97 14.45 10.77
N ARG A 137 -5.98 13.85 10.12
CA ARG A 137 -4.57 14.10 10.46
C ARG A 137 -4.21 15.57 10.32
N GLU A 138 -4.70 16.25 9.28
CA GLU A 138 -4.47 17.68 9.07
C GLU A 138 -5.40 18.55 9.93
N MET A 139 -6.66 18.15 10.09
CA MET A 139 -7.70 18.95 10.74
C MET A 139 -7.65 18.92 12.27
N ALA A 140 -7.42 17.74 12.88
CA ALA A 140 -7.54 17.55 14.33
C ALA A 140 -6.61 18.45 15.16
N PRO A 141 -5.35 18.72 14.76
CA PRO A 141 -4.48 19.66 15.49
C PRO A 141 -5.00 21.09 15.49
N ARG A 142 -5.88 21.46 14.56
CA ARG A 142 -6.47 22.81 14.48
C ARG A 142 -7.73 22.97 15.31
N LEU A 143 -8.41 21.87 15.60
CA LEU A 143 -9.66 21.83 16.36
C LEU A 143 -9.40 21.32 17.79
N ASN A 144 -8.49 21.99 18.49
CA ASN A 144 -8.08 21.61 19.84
C ASN A 144 -9.29 21.52 20.80
N GLY A 145 -9.44 20.36 21.45
CA GLY A 145 -10.52 20.08 22.35
C GLY A 145 -11.89 19.81 21.71
N ALA A 146 -12.01 19.86 20.40
CA ALA A 146 -13.26 19.54 19.72
C ALA A 146 -13.62 18.05 19.86
N THR A 147 -14.90 17.79 20.07
CA THR A 147 -15.45 16.43 20.09
C THR A 147 -15.52 15.84 18.65
N PRO A 148 -15.58 14.51 18.50
CA PRO A 148 -15.78 13.90 17.21
C PRO A 148 -17.02 14.38 16.47
N ALA A 149 -18.10 14.75 17.19
CA ALA A 149 -19.31 15.30 16.59
C ALA A 149 -19.09 16.71 16.03
N GLN A 150 -18.34 17.55 16.74
CA GLN A 150 -17.97 18.87 16.25
C GLN A 150 -17.05 18.78 15.03
N MET A 151 -16.05 17.89 15.07
CA MET A 151 -15.16 17.63 13.93
C MET A 151 -15.94 17.12 12.69
N ALA A 152 -16.95 16.26 12.90
CA ALA A 152 -17.81 15.80 11.82
C ALA A 152 -18.61 16.95 11.19
N GLY A 153 -19.05 17.92 12.00
CA GLY A 153 -19.75 19.13 11.53
C GLY A 153 -18.92 20.09 10.68
N GLU A 154 -17.58 20.01 10.77
CA GLU A 154 -16.65 20.83 9.96
C GLU A 154 -16.30 20.19 8.60
N LEU A 155 -16.75 18.96 8.34
CA LEU A 155 -16.50 18.28 7.07
C LEU A 155 -17.47 18.75 5.98
N VAL A 156 -16.96 19.02 4.81
CA VAL A 156 -17.78 19.33 3.61
C VAL A 156 -18.54 18.09 3.15
N PHE A 157 -17.89 16.93 3.20
CA PHE A 157 -18.50 15.66 2.83
C PHE A 157 -18.97 14.92 4.08
N GLU A 158 -20.19 14.42 4.04
CA GLU A 158 -20.87 13.85 5.20
C GLU A 158 -20.11 12.66 5.80
N SER A 159 -19.89 12.74 7.11
CA SER A 159 -19.40 11.65 7.95
C SER A 159 -19.95 11.81 9.36
N ASP A 160 -20.21 10.70 10.04
CA ASP A 160 -20.74 10.74 11.40
C ASP A 160 -19.64 10.77 12.49
N ALA A 161 -20.05 11.11 13.71
CA ALA A 161 -19.15 11.18 14.86
C ALA A 161 -18.49 9.83 15.21
N ALA A 162 -19.13 8.69 14.86
CA ALA A 162 -18.58 7.38 15.14
C ALA A 162 -17.42 7.05 14.20
N HIS A 163 -17.55 7.39 12.91
CA HIS A 163 -16.47 7.27 11.94
C HIS A 163 -15.28 8.19 12.28
N VAL A 164 -15.56 9.46 12.61
CA VAL A 164 -14.51 10.40 13.06
C VAL A 164 -13.77 9.85 14.29
N LYS A 165 -14.50 9.35 15.30
CA LYS A 165 -13.91 8.75 16.49
C LYS A 165 -13.05 7.52 16.18
N SER A 166 -13.52 6.66 15.26
CA SER A 166 -12.78 5.47 14.85
C SER A 166 -11.49 5.83 14.12
N SER A 167 -11.54 6.81 13.21
CA SER A 167 -10.38 7.32 12.48
C SER A 167 -9.35 7.96 13.41
N LEU A 168 -9.78 8.79 14.37
CA LEU A 168 -8.87 9.39 15.36
C LEU A 168 -8.15 8.32 16.18
N LYS A 169 -8.87 7.32 16.69
CA LYS A 169 -8.26 6.19 17.40
C LYS A 169 -7.25 5.42 16.55
N LEU A 170 -7.54 5.23 15.27
CA LEU A 170 -6.64 4.58 14.34
C LEU A 170 -5.37 5.41 14.13
N LEU A 171 -5.51 6.72 13.95
CA LEU A 171 -4.38 7.65 13.80
C LEU A 171 -3.49 7.70 15.04
N GLU A 172 -4.09 7.71 16.24
CA GLU A 172 -3.36 7.63 17.53
C GLU A 172 -2.63 6.28 17.65
N LYS A 173 -3.35 5.16 17.48
CA LYS A 173 -2.80 3.80 17.59
C LYS A 173 -1.59 3.59 16.69
N ASN A 174 -1.67 4.11 15.48
CA ASN A 174 -0.63 3.95 14.47
C ASN A 174 0.43 5.07 14.52
N GLY A 175 0.35 6.00 15.48
CA GLY A 175 1.33 7.06 15.70
C GLY A 175 1.36 8.12 14.59
N PHE A 176 0.23 8.38 13.91
CA PHE A 176 0.07 9.49 12.96
C PHE A 176 -0.40 10.78 13.64
N LEU A 177 -1.08 10.63 14.77
CA LEU A 177 -1.42 11.70 15.69
C LEU A 177 -0.96 11.33 17.09
N GLU A 178 -0.55 12.34 17.86
CA GLU A 178 -0.29 12.28 19.29
C GLU A 178 -1.35 13.10 20.01
N LYS A 179 -1.80 12.62 21.17
CA LYS A 179 -2.79 13.29 22.00
C LYS A 179 -2.18 13.58 23.35
N ASP A 180 -2.24 14.86 23.79
CA ASP A 180 -1.75 15.27 25.10
C ASP A 180 -2.76 14.98 26.23
N GLU A 181 -2.36 15.28 27.47
CA GLU A 181 -3.21 15.09 28.65
C GLU A 181 -4.45 16.01 28.67
N GLN A 182 -4.42 17.12 27.93
CA GLN A 182 -5.54 18.05 27.77
C GLN A 182 -6.49 17.62 26.66
N GLY A 183 -6.12 16.60 25.88
CA GLY A 183 -6.92 16.08 24.78
C GLY A 183 -6.66 16.75 23.43
N HIS A 184 -5.62 17.57 23.31
CA HIS A 184 -5.22 18.22 22.08
C HIS A 184 -4.43 17.28 21.19
N TYR A 185 -4.65 17.36 19.89
CA TYR A 185 -3.95 16.58 18.89
C TYR A 185 -2.77 17.36 18.32
N SER A 186 -1.68 16.65 18.06
CA SER A 186 -0.55 17.12 17.27
C SER A 186 -0.17 16.06 16.22
N GLN A 187 0.35 16.52 15.09
CA GLN A 187 0.90 15.61 14.08
C GLN A 187 2.22 15.03 14.56
N SER A 188 2.37 13.73 14.45
CA SER A 188 3.68 13.10 14.64
C SER A 188 4.55 13.27 13.38
N ASN A 189 5.86 13.28 13.57
CA ASN A 189 6.85 13.27 12.46
C ASN A 189 6.92 11.92 11.71
N ARG A 190 5.96 11.02 11.96
CA ARG A 190 5.93 9.74 11.27
C ARG A 190 5.62 9.95 9.80
N SER A 191 6.64 9.83 8.96
CA SER A 191 6.43 9.78 7.54
C SER A 191 5.70 8.49 7.17
N VAL A 192 4.70 8.62 6.30
CA VAL A 192 4.01 7.47 5.71
C VAL A 192 5.00 6.84 4.71
N THR A 193 5.87 5.93 5.19
CA THR A 193 6.83 5.23 4.34
C THR A 193 6.16 4.10 3.59
N THR A 194 6.58 3.88 2.37
CA THR A 194 6.12 2.78 1.52
C THR A 194 6.58 1.44 2.11
N GLY A 195 5.71 0.80 2.88
CA GLY A 195 5.86 -0.59 3.31
C GLY A 195 5.81 -1.56 2.12
N ASN A 196 5.40 -2.81 2.37
CA ASN A 196 5.30 -3.78 1.29
C ASN A 196 4.45 -3.25 0.12
N LEU A 197 5.03 -3.22 -1.07
CA LEU A 197 4.48 -2.60 -2.28
C LEU A 197 3.07 -3.12 -2.64
N ASP A 198 2.78 -4.40 -2.42
CA ASP A 198 1.49 -5.00 -2.80
C ASP A 198 0.33 -4.54 -1.90
N VAL A 199 0.55 -4.51 -0.59
CA VAL A 199 -0.45 -4.06 0.40
C VAL A 199 -0.66 -2.55 0.30
N THR A 200 0.43 -1.80 0.24
CA THR A 200 0.41 -0.34 0.08
C THR A 200 -0.26 0.05 -1.25
N SER A 201 0.03 -0.68 -2.34
CA SER A 201 -0.59 -0.43 -3.65
C SER A 201 -2.11 -0.64 -3.61
N LEU A 202 -2.61 -1.67 -2.90
CA LEU A 202 -4.04 -1.91 -2.75
C LEU A 202 -4.73 -0.78 -1.98
N ALA A 203 -4.15 -0.35 -0.87
CA ALA A 203 -4.69 0.73 -0.04
C ALA A 203 -4.63 2.09 -0.76
N ILE A 204 -3.52 2.41 -1.43
CA ILE A 204 -3.38 3.62 -2.24
C ILE A 204 -4.42 3.64 -3.37
N ARG A 205 -4.67 2.52 -4.03
CA ARG A 205 -5.71 2.42 -5.07
C ARG A 205 -7.11 2.71 -4.52
N GLU A 206 -7.43 2.20 -3.33
CA GLU A 206 -8.70 2.49 -2.65
C GLU A 206 -8.80 3.98 -2.29
N MET A 207 -7.75 4.57 -1.74
CA MET A 207 -7.67 6.00 -1.46
C MET A 207 -7.90 6.85 -2.72
N HIS A 208 -7.25 6.51 -3.83
CA HIS A 208 -7.45 7.24 -5.09
C HIS A 208 -8.89 7.14 -5.60
N ARG A 209 -9.56 5.99 -5.39
CA ARG A 209 -10.97 5.85 -5.75
C ARG A 209 -11.85 6.77 -4.92
N GLN A 210 -11.72 6.71 -3.58
CA GLN A 210 -12.49 7.55 -2.67
C GLN A 210 -12.25 9.05 -2.93
N MET A 211 -11.00 9.45 -3.09
CA MET A 211 -10.66 10.85 -3.38
C MET A 211 -11.13 11.31 -4.77
N GLY A 212 -11.22 10.40 -5.73
CA GLY A 212 -11.84 10.67 -7.03
C GLY A 212 -13.34 10.87 -6.93
N GLU A 213 -14.03 10.03 -6.15
CA GLU A 213 -15.46 10.14 -5.86
C GLU A 213 -15.79 11.46 -5.14
N LEU A 214 -14.99 11.85 -4.14
CA LEU A 214 -15.14 13.16 -3.49
C LEU A 214 -14.90 14.32 -4.47
N GLY A 215 -13.95 14.18 -5.40
CA GLY A 215 -13.74 15.15 -6.47
C GLY A 215 -14.98 15.33 -7.36
N VAL A 216 -15.69 14.25 -7.68
CA VAL A 216 -16.97 14.31 -8.41
C VAL A 216 -18.04 14.99 -7.56
N GLN A 217 -18.21 14.58 -6.30
CA GLN A 217 -19.20 15.18 -5.39
C GLN A 217 -18.96 16.68 -5.16
N SER A 218 -17.71 17.12 -5.20
CA SER A 218 -17.37 18.54 -5.03
C SER A 218 -17.97 19.44 -6.12
N LEU A 219 -18.32 18.90 -7.29
CA LEU A 219 -19.00 19.64 -8.35
C LEU A 219 -20.36 20.19 -7.89
N ASP A 220 -21.04 19.48 -7.00
CA ASP A 220 -22.37 19.83 -6.52
C ASP A 220 -22.34 20.42 -5.09
N GLN A 221 -21.38 20.00 -4.26
CA GLN A 221 -21.36 20.33 -2.83
C GLN A 221 -20.42 21.50 -2.47
N VAL A 222 -19.45 21.85 -3.32
CA VAL A 222 -18.49 22.93 -3.07
C VAL A 222 -18.77 24.09 -4.00
N PRO A 223 -18.87 25.34 -3.52
CA PRO A 223 -19.04 26.53 -4.37
C PRO A 223 -17.92 26.66 -5.41
N VAL A 224 -18.25 27.15 -6.60
CA VAL A 224 -17.27 27.32 -7.72
C VAL A 224 -16.06 28.18 -7.32
N ALA A 225 -16.26 29.18 -6.48
CA ALA A 225 -15.21 30.06 -6.01
C ALA A 225 -14.22 29.40 -5.02
N GLU A 226 -14.56 28.21 -4.49
CA GLU A 226 -13.78 27.49 -3.49
C GLU A 226 -13.12 26.22 -4.04
N ARG A 227 -13.28 25.93 -5.34
CA ARG A 227 -12.70 24.77 -6.01
C ARG A 227 -12.04 25.15 -7.32
N ASP A 228 -11.00 24.42 -7.70
CA ASP A 228 -10.41 24.44 -9.02
C ASP A 228 -10.50 23.02 -9.62
N ILE A 229 -11.32 22.87 -10.65
CA ILE A 229 -11.49 21.61 -11.38
C ILE A 229 -11.31 21.89 -12.85
N SER A 230 -10.19 21.44 -13.38
CA SER A 230 -9.82 21.62 -14.77
C SER A 230 -9.23 20.34 -15.36
N GLY A 231 -9.20 20.25 -16.69
CA GLY A 231 -8.66 19.09 -17.37
C GLY A 231 -8.29 19.40 -18.82
N LEU A 232 -7.39 18.58 -19.35
CA LEU A 232 -6.97 18.58 -20.75
C LEU A 232 -7.18 17.20 -21.36
N THR A 233 -7.79 17.16 -22.55
CA THR A 233 -7.81 15.96 -23.38
C THR A 233 -6.81 16.14 -24.50
N ILE A 234 -5.75 15.32 -24.54
CA ILE A 234 -4.59 15.49 -25.41
C ILE A 234 -4.18 14.16 -26.05
N GLY A 235 -3.78 14.24 -27.32
CA GLY A 235 -3.09 13.12 -28.01
C GLY A 235 -1.58 13.33 -27.85
N ILE A 236 -0.87 12.31 -27.33
CA ILE A 236 0.56 12.40 -27.04
C ILE A 236 1.29 11.10 -27.38
N SER A 237 2.58 11.22 -27.68
CA SER A 237 3.50 10.09 -27.78
C SER A 237 3.94 9.59 -26.40
N GLU A 238 4.53 8.39 -26.35
CA GLU A 238 5.14 7.83 -25.13
C GLU A 238 6.21 8.77 -24.55
N THR A 239 7.07 9.32 -25.40
CA THR A 239 8.10 10.28 -24.97
C THR A 239 7.48 11.56 -24.35
N ALA A 240 6.36 12.05 -24.87
CA ALA A 240 5.65 13.18 -24.30
C ALA A 240 4.99 12.80 -22.97
N TYR A 241 4.44 11.59 -22.85
CA TYR A 241 3.90 11.06 -21.60
C TYR A 241 4.94 11.03 -20.47
N GLU A 242 6.17 10.54 -20.77
CA GLU A 242 7.27 10.55 -19.80
C GLU A 242 7.66 11.97 -19.34
N LYS A 243 7.70 12.94 -20.28
CA LYS A 243 7.98 14.33 -19.94
C LYS A 243 6.89 14.94 -19.05
N ILE A 244 5.62 14.75 -19.40
CA ILE A 244 4.49 15.24 -18.60
C ILE A 244 4.48 14.61 -17.21
N THR A 245 4.80 13.30 -17.07
CA THR A 245 4.89 12.65 -15.77
C THR A 245 5.97 13.29 -14.89
N LYS A 246 7.10 13.68 -15.45
CA LYS A 246 8.16 14.42 -14.73
C LYS A 246 7.66 15.80 -14.31
N GLU A 247 7.00 16.54 -15.21
CA GLU A 247 6.41 17.85 -14.88
C GLU A 247 5.37 17.76 -13.74
N ILE A 248 4.53 16.73 -13.74
CA ILE A 248 3.58 16.49 -12.65
C ILE A 248 4.32 16.24 -11.32
N ALA A 249 5.44 15.52 -11.34
CA ALA A 249 6.25 15.29 -10.14
C ALA A 249 6.88 16.61 -9.62
N GLU A 250 7.40 17.47 -10.52
CA GLU A 250 7.91 18.79 -10.18
C GLU A 250 6.81 19.71 -9.66
N PHE A 251 5.64 19.70 -10.31
CA PHE A 251 4.49 20.46 -9.85
C PHE A 251 4.10 20.09 -8.42
N ARG A 252 4.00 18.80 -8.09
CA ARG A 252 3.71 18.35 -6.70
C ARG A 252 4.76 18.83 -5.71
N ARG A 253 6.05 18.83 -6.08
CA ARG A 253 7.12 19.36 -5.22
C ARG A 253 6.96 20.86 -4.97
N ARG A 254 6.63 21.66 -6.01
CA ARG A 254 6.37 23.10 -5.85
C ARG A 254 5.17 23.36 -4.93
N ILE A 255 4.08 22.61 -5.07
CA ILE A 255 2.93 22.72 -4.15
C ILE A 255 3.35 22.40 -2.72
N SER A 256 4.12 21.33 -2.50
CA SER A 256 4.62 20.99 -1.15
C SER A 256 5.46 22.12 -0.54
N SER A 257 6.29 22.81 -1.35
CA SER A 257 7.07 23.96 -0.87
C SER A 257 6.16 25.12 -0.46
N ILE A 258 5.12 25.44 -1.25
CA ILE A 258 4.14 26.48 -0.91
C ILE A 258 3.45 26.15 0.43
N VAL A 259 3.03 24.90 0.62
CA VAL A 259 2.38 24.45 1.86
C VAL A 259 3.34 24.55 3.06
N MET A 260 4.63 24.22 2.88
CA MET A 260 5.62 24.34 3.95
C MET A 260 5.93 25.78 4.37
N GLU A 261 5.73 26.74 3.49
CA GLU A 261 5.93 28.17 3.74
C GLU A 261 4.67 28.84 4.33
N ASP A 262 3.51 28.17 4.23
CA ASP A 262 2.25 28.67 4.77
C ASP A 262 2.17 28.41 6.29
N SER A 263 1.75 29.43 7.03
CA SER A 263 1.54 29.36 8.48
C SER A 263 0.08 29.66 8.90
N GLY A 264 -0.80 29.83 7.92
CA GLY A 264 -2.18 30.27 8.10
C GLY A 264 -3.22 29.24 7.65
N GLU A 265 -3.03 27.97 7.90
CA GLU A 265 -3.94 26.90 7.45
C GLU A 265 -5.36 27.11 7.99
N GLU A 266 -6.29 27.40 7.09
CA GLU A 266 -7.71 27.63 7.41
C GLU A 266 -8.60 26.46 7.01
N ARG A 267 -8.17 25.65 6.01
CA ARG A 267 -8.93 24.54 5.46
C ARG A 267 -8.03 23.41 5.00
N VAL A 268 -8.55 22.20 5.03
CA VAL A 268 -7.89 21.01 4.44
C VAL A 268 -8.38 20.83 3.01
N TYR A 269 -7.45 20.89 2.04
CA TYR A 269 -7.71 20.68 0.62
C TYR A 269 -7.16 19.34 0.14
N ARG A 270 -7.81 18.77 -0.85
CA ARG A 270 -7.28 17.65 -1.61
C ARG A 270 -6.94 18.06 -3.04
N LEU A 271 -5.69 17.91 -3.44
CA LEU A 271 -5.25 18.01 -4.83
C LEU A 271 -5.21 16.62 -5.46
N ASN A 272 -6.08 16.36 -6.44
CA ASN A 272 -6.06 15.16 -7.27
C ASN A 272 -5.41 15.48 -8.63
N VAL A 273 -4.41 14.71 -9.01
CA VAL A 273 -3.80 14.78 -10.35
C VAL A 273 -3.90 13.40 -10.98
N GLN A 274 -4.56 13.30 -12.12
CA GLN A 274 -4.82 12.04 -12.82
C GLN A 274 -4.44 12.20 -14.29
N LEU A 275 -3.50 11.37 -14.76
CA LEU A 275 -3.12 11.24 -16.15
C LEU A 275 -3.29 9.78 -16.57
N PHE A 276 -4.22 9.49 -17.47
CA PHE A 276 -4.54 8.12 -17.88
C PHE A 276 -5.02 8.08 -19.34
N PRO A 277 -4.83 6.96 -20.07
CA PRO A 277 -5.26 6.85 -21.45
C PRO A 277 -6.78 6.68 -21.55
N LEU A 278 -7.39 7.39 -22.48
CA LEU A 278 -8.81 7.24 -22.86
C LEU A 278 -8.99 6.30 -24.08
N THR A 279 -7.91 5.99 -24.80
CA THR A 279 -7.90 5.11 -25.97
C THR A 279 -6.88 3.99 -25.79
N LYS A 280 -7.02 2.95 -26.58
CA LYS A 280 -5.93 2.01 -26.85
C LYS A 280 -4.84 2.72 -27.65
N THR A 281 -3.65 2.14 -27.74
CA THR A 281 -2.60 2.62 -28.64
C THR A 281 -3.16 2.74 -30.05
N LEU A 282 -3.07 3.93 -30.63
CA LEU A 282 -3.50 4.17 -32.00
C LEU A 282 -2.47 3.55 -32.96
N PRO A 283 -2.90 3.01 -34.12
CA PRO A 283 -1.98 2.55 -35.15
C PRO A 283 -1.05 3.70 -35.55
N GLY A 284 0.25 3.46 -35.57
CA GLY A 284 1.20 4.39 -36.19
C GLY A 284 0.91 4.53 -37.67
N GLU A 285 1.16 5.72 -38.25
CA GLU A 285 1.24 5.83 -39.72
C GLU A 285 2.39 4.90 -40.16
N GLU A 286 2.07 3.85 -40.97
CA GLU A 286 3.08 3.12 -41.72
C GLU A 286 3.71 4.13 -42.68
N HIS A 287 4.92 4.56 -42.37
CA HIS A 287 5.74 5.27 -43.37
C HIS A 287 6.00 4.28 -44.49
N HIS A 288 5.20 4.35 -45.52
CA HIS A 288 5.54 3.78 -46.82
C HIS A 288 6.72 4.61 -47.38
N ASP A 289 7.93 4.05 -47.23
CA ASP A 289 9.12 4.48 -47.98
C ASP A 289 9.00 4.03 -49.44
#